data_444f8cc56ff98dad74dc9e39febce022
#
_entry.id   444f8cc56ff98dad74dc9e39febce022
#
_cell.length_a   1.000
_cell.length_b   1.000
_cell.length_c   1.000
_cell.angle_alpha   90.00
_cell.angle_beta   90.00
_cell.angle_gamma   90.00
#
_symmetry.space_group_name_H-M   'P 1'
#
loop_
_entity.id
_entity.type
_entity.pdbx_description
1 polymer ?
#
loop_
_entity_poly.entity_id
_entity_poly.type
_entity_poly.pdbx_seq_one_letter_code
_entity_poly.pdbx_strand_id
1 'polypeptide(L)'
;MPWGGYNFEDSILISERIVKDDYFTSIHIEEFECVARDTKLGKEDITRDIPNVGEDALRDLDEAGIVRIGAEVHQDDILVGKITPKGETQLSPEERLLRAIFGEKAGDVRDTSLRVPPGVTGTVIGAQVFSRRGVEKDERAKALEEAEVDRLRKDQDDEIRIIRKGALNSVRELIVGKQAANRVGDERRGTEWMTAGDTISVETLAEIPDRKWREIQVTDGPT
;
A
#
# COMPACT_ATOMS: atom_id res chain seq x y z
N MET A 1 -7.08 -47.23 -9.04
CA MET A 1 -8.05 -48.21 -8.49
C MET A 1 -9.41 -47.54 -8.34
N PRO A 2 -10.52 -48.13 -8.88
CA PRO A 2 -11.84 -47.55 -8.73
C PRO A 2 -12.30 -47.57 -7.27
N TRP A 3 -12.91 -46.49 -6.80
CA TRP A 3 -13.45 -46.36 -5.45
C TRP A 3 -14.93 -45.99 -5.53
N GLY A 4 -15.78 -46.99 -5.76
CA GLY A 4 -17.24 -46.78 -5.86
C GLY A 4 -17.69 -45.76 -6.91
N GLY A 5 -16.85 -45.49 -7.91
CA GLY A 5 -17.10 -44.48 -8.94
C GLY A 5 -16.77 -43.04 -8.57
N TYR A 6 -16.36 -42.78 -7.31
CA TYR A 6 -16.06 -41.40 -6.85
C TYR A 6 -14.73 -40.84 -7.38
N ASN A 7 -13.89 -41.68 -7.97
CA ASN A 7 -12.63 -41.29 -8.64
C ASN A 7 -12.70 -41.56 -10.14
N PHE A 8 -13.91 -41.50 -10.75
CA PHE A 8 -14.11 -41.68 -12.19
C PHE A 8 -13.52 -40.48 -12.98
N GLU A 9 -12.86 -40.78 -14.09
CA GLU A 9 -12.14 -39.86 -14.95
C GLU A 9 -11.07 -39.07 -14.15
N ASP A 10 -11.15 -37.72 -14.14
CA ASP A 10 -10.16 -36.82 -13.51
C ASP A 10 -10.45 -36.54 -12.03
N SER A 11 -11.43 -37.24 -11.45
CA SER A 11 -11.79 -37.07 -10.04
C SER A 11 -10.75 -37.69 -9.12
N ILE A 12 -10.43 -36.99 -8.06
CA ILE A 12 -9.49 -37.44 -7.01
C ILE A 12 -10.18 -37.43 -5.67
N LEU A 13 -10.10 -38.54 -4.97
CA LEU A 13 -10.55 -38.63 -3.58
C LEU A 13 -9.45 -38.09 -2.66
N ILE A 14 -9.84 -37.21 -1.78
CA ILE A 14 -8.97 -36.67 -0.75
C ILE A 14 -9.48 -37.02 0.65
N SER A 15 -8.58 -37.07 1.62
CA SER A 15 -8.94 -37.23 3.02
C SER A 15 -9.59 -35.97 3.56
N GLU A 16 -10.63 -36.08 4.39
CA GLU A 16 -11.24 -34.97 5.12
C GLU A 16 -10.21 -34.18 5.95
N ARG A 17 -9.15 -34.83 6.39
CA ARG A 17 -8.04 -34.20 7.10
C ARG A 17 -7.39 -33.07 6.31
N ILE A 18 -7.27 -33.17 4.99
CA ILE A 18 -6.68 -32.14 4.14
C ILE A 18 -7.49 -30.84 4.25
N VAL A 19 -8.82 -30.94 4.27
CA VAL A 19 -9.71 -29.79 4.42
C VAL A 19 -9.69 -29.27 5.85
N LYS A 20 -9.70 -30.16 6.84
CA LYS A 20 -9.74 -29.80 8.26
C LYS A 20 -8.45 -29.15 8.75
N ASP A 21 -7.31 -29.66 8.31
CA ASP A 21 -5.98 -29.14 8.68
C ASP A 21 -5.50 -28.04 7.72
N ASP A 22 -6.34 -27.62 6.78
CA ASP A 22 -6.08 -26.52 5.82
C ASP A 22 -4.83 -26.74 4.95
N TYR A 23 -4.57 -28.00 4.57
CA TYR A 23 -3.48 -28.34 3.64
C TYR A 23 -3.84 -27.94 2.22
N PHE A 24 -2.83 -27.46 1.47
CA PHE A 24 -2.94 -27.04 0.07
C PHE A 24 -3.90 -25.87 -0.19
N THR A 25 -4.26 -25.14 0.85
CA THR A 25 -5.03 -23.90 0.71
C THR A 25 -4.15 -22.83 0.04
N SER A 26 -4.68 -22.20 -0.96
CA SER A 26 -4.00 -21.13 -1.70
C SER A 26 -4.82 -19.84 -1.64
N ILE A 27 -4.12 -18.71 -1.63
CA ILE A 27 -4.73 -17.39 -1.73
C ILE A 27 -4.43 -16.86 -3.13
N HIS A 28 -5.49 -16.48 -3.84
CA HIS A 28 -5.40 -15.85 -5.15
C HIS A 28 -5.77 -14.37 -4.99
N ILE A 29 -4.91 -13.49 -5.48
CA ILE A 29 -5.14 -12.05 -5.48
C ILE A 29 -5.32 -11.65 -6.94
N GLU A 30 -6.49 -11.10 -7.25
CA GLU A 30 -6.81 -10.58 -8.58
C GLU A 30 -6.83 -9.07 -8.53
N GLU A 31 -6.28 -8.44 -9.54
CA GLU A 31 -6.13 -7.00 -9.67
C GLU A 31 -6.99 -6.49 -10.84
N PHE A 32 -7.84 -5.50 -10.57
CA PHE A 32 -8.70 -4.90 -11.57
C PHE A 32 -8.34 -3.43 -11.73
N GLU A 33 -8.21 -2.99 -12.97
CA GLU A 33 -7.86 -1.60 -13.30
C GLU A 33 -9.02 -0.90 -13.98
N CYS A 34 -9.33 0.32 -13.55
CA CYS A 34 -10.31 1.19 -14.16
C CYS A 34 -9.68 2.56 -14.46
N VAL A 35 -9.74 2.98 -15.71
CA VAL A 35 -9.18 4.27 -16.14
C VAL A 35 -10.30 5.18 -16.64
N ALA A 36 -10.39 6.37 -16.07
CA ALA A 36 -11.22 7.46 -16.59
C ALA A 36 -10.43 8.25 -17.65
N ARG A 37 -10.97 8.38 -18.83
CA ARG A 37 -10.32 9.02 -19.99
C ARG A 37 -11.07 10.26 -20.42
N ASP A 38 -10.36 11.18 -21.05
CA ASP A 38 -10.98 12.30 -21.77
C ASP A 38 -11.44 11.78 -23.13
N THR A 39 -12.75 11.81 -23.36
CA THR A 39 -13.35 11.43 -24.66
C THR A 39 -13.73 12.67 -25.47
N LYS A 40 -13.97 12.50 -26.76
CA LYS A 40 -14.45 13.60 -27.64
C LYS A 40 -15.81 14.17 -27.21
N LEU A 41 -16.56 13.41 -26.41
CA LEU A 41 -17.91 13.75 -25.94
C LEU A 41 -17.89 14.37 -24.53
N GLY A 42 -16.74 14.39 -23.86
CA GLY A 42 -16.55 14.87 -22.51
C GLY A 42 -15.63 13.96 -21.70
N LYS A 43 -15.38 14.35 -20.48
CA LYS A 43 -14.57 13.55 -19.54
C LYS A 43 -15.39 12.41 -18.96
N GLU A 44 -14.76 11.24 -18.82
CA GLU A 44 -15.32 10.18 -18.00
C GLU A 44 -15.06 10.52 -16.54
N ASP A 45 -16.04 10.29 -15.68
CA ASP A 45 -15.93 10.54 -14.26
C ASP A 45 -16.11 9.24 -13.46
N ILE A 46 -15.31 9.12 -12.39
CA ILE A 46 -15.49 8.07 -11.40
C ILE A 46 -16.35 8.66 -10.28
N THR A 47 -17.54 8.08 -10.07
CA THR A 47 -18.54 8.59 -9.14
C THR A 47 -19.46 7.48 -8.65
N ARG A 48 -20.05 7.69 -7.49
CA ARG A 48 -21.13 6.86 -6.97
C ARG A 48 -22.48 7.12 -7.64
N ASP A 49 -22.65 8.31 -8.24
CA ASP A 49 -23.90 8.73 -8.88
C ASP A 49 -24.03 8.07 -10.28
N ILE A 50 -24.45 6.82 -10.30
CA ILE A 50 -24.60 6.00 -11.51
C ILE A 50 -26.08 5.93 -11.89
N PRO A 51 -26.45 6.28 -13.12
CA PRO A 51 -27.83 6.23 -13.55
C PRO A 51 -28.35 4.79 -13.63
N ASN A 52 -29.62 4.60 -13.26
CA ASN A 52 -30.36 3.32 -13.34
C ASN A 52 -29.78 2.17 -12.48
N VAL A 53 -29.07 2.49 -11.41
CA VAL A 53 -28.55 1.52 -10.43
C VAL A 53 -29.26 1.73 -9.11
N GLY A 54 -29.74 0.64 -8.50
CA GLY A 54 -30.39 0.70 -7.19
C GLY A 54 -29.38 0.94 -6.06
N GLU A 55 -29.84 1.53 -4.95
CA GLU A 55 -29.02 1.84 -3.78
C GLU A 55 -28.35 0.60 -3.16
N ASP A 56 -28.98 -0.55 -3.27
CA ASP A 56 -28.43 -1.82 -2.76
C ASP A 56 -27.11 -2.19 -3.45
N ALA A 57 -27.00 -1.94 -4.76
CA ALA A 57 -25.78 -2.18 -5.51
C ALA A 57 -24.68 -1.12 -5.26
N LEU A 58 -25.05 0.00 -4.67
CA LEU A 58 -24.13 1.11 -4.34
C LEU A 58 -23.68 1.13 -2.87
N ARG A 59 -24.22 0.24 -2.04
CA ARG A 59 -23.98 0.27 -0.59
C ARG A 59 -22.51 0.10 -0.20
N ASP A 60 -21.76 -0.68 -1.00
CA ASP A 60 -20.35 -1.00 -0.74
C ASP A 60 -19.38 -0.03 -1.41
N LEU A 61 -19.90 0.96 -2.14
CA LEU A 61 -19.12 2.06 -2.70
C LEU A 61 -19.00 3.21 -1.70
N ASP A 62 -17.83 3.84 -1.67
CA ASP A 62 -17.60 5.10 -0.96
C ASP A 62 -18.19 6.30 -1.73
N GLU A 63 -18.02 7.50 -1.20
CA GLU A 63 -18.50 8.74 -1.82
C GLU A 63 -17.80 9.04 -3.15
N ALA A 64 -16.57 8.56 -3.34
CA ALA A 64 -15.82 8.69 -4.59
C ALA A 64 -16.22 7.65 -5.66
N GLY A 65 -17.13 6.72 -5.33
CA GLY A 65 -17.56 5.67 -6.25
C GLY A 65 -16.63 4.46 -6.32
N ILE A 66 -15.78 4.26 -5.32
CA ILE A 66 -14.85 3.14 -5.24
C ILE A 66 -15.28 2.19 -4.11
N VAL A 67 -15.16 0.90 -4.33
CA VAL A 67 -15.52 -0.11 -3.34
C VAL A 67 -14.67 0.03 -2.07
N ARG A 68 -15.28 -0.18 -0.92
CA ARG A 68 -14.61 -0.10 0.39
C ARG A 68 -13.70 -1.29 0.60
N ILE A 69 -12.54 -1.05 1.22
CA ILE A 69 -11.64 -2.12 1.66
C ILE A 69 -12.35 -2.95 2.74
N GLY A 70 -12.27 -4.28 2.62
CA GLY A 70 -12.96 -5.22 3.48
C GLY A 70 -14.39 -5.58 3.04
N ALA A 71 -14.91 -4.98 1.95
CA ALA A 71 -16.19 -5.38 1.38
C ALA A 71 -16.10 -6.77 0.75
N GLU A 72 -17.10 -7.59 0.98
CA GLU A 72 -17.28 -8.88 0.31
C GLU A 72 -18.01 -8.64 -1.00
N VAL A 73 -17.40 -9.05 -2.11
CA VAL A 73 -17.90 -8.80 -3.47
C VAL A 73 -18.23 -10.12 -4.17
N HIS A 74 -19.30 -10.06 -4.94
CA HIS A 74 -19.80 -11.17 -5.73
C HIS A 74 -19.86 -10.79 -7.21
N GLN A 75 -20.17 -11.77 -8.04
CA GLN A 75 -20.38 -11.55 -9.47
C GLN A 75 -21.33 -10.37 -9.72
N ASP A 76 -21.01 -9.53 -10.69
CA ASP A 76 -21.75 -8.34 -11.12
C ASP A 76 -21.77 -7.16 -10.14
N ASP A 77 -21.21 -7.28 -8.93
CA ASP A 77 -21.04 -6.15 -8.02
C ASP A 77 -20.13 -5.09 -8.61
N ILE A 78 -20.41 -3.83 -8.29
CA ILE A 78 -19.65 -2.68 -8.80
C ILE A 78 -18.41 -2.49 -7.94
N LEU A 79 -17.22 -2.58 -8.58
CA LEU A 79 -15.95 -2.26 -7.93
C LEU A 79 -15.62 -0.77 -8.03
N VAL A 80 -15.86 -0.18 -9.21
CA VAL A 80 -15.63 1.25 -9.46
C VAL A 80 -16.78 1.79 -10.30
N GLY A 81 -17.49 2.76 -9.77
CA GLY A 81 -18.54 3.47 -10.48
C GLY A 81 -17.93 4.44 -11.49
N LYS A 82 -18.22 4.25 -12.77
CA LYS A 82 -17.74 5.11 -13.85
C LYS A 82 -18.87 5.46 -14.80
N ILE A 83 -18.95 6.72 -15.14
CA ILE A 83 -19.91 7.23 -16.12
C ILE A 83 -19.18 7.83 -17.31
N THR A 84 -19.72 7.59 -18.49
CA THR A 84 -19.22 8.15 -19.75
C THR A 84 -20.30 9.04 -20.36
N PRO A 85 -19.98 10.29 -20.77
CA PRO A 85 -20.95 11.15 -21.46
C PRO A 85 -21.45 10.51 -22.75
N LYS A 86 -22.76 10.57 -22.99
CA LYS A 86 -23.38 10.22 -24.29
C LYS A 86 -23.20 11.38 -25.24
N GLY A 87 -22.88 11.09 -26.49
CA GLY A 87 -22.93 12.10 -27.54
C GLY A 87 -24.35 12.63 -27.74
N GLU A 88 -24.45 13.85 -28.29
CA GLU A 88 -25.71 14.44 -28.69
C GLU A 88 -26.41 13.53 -29.72
N THR A 89 -27.15 12.58 -29.25
CA THR A 89 -28.22 11.97 -30.04
C THR A 89 -29.36 12.97 -30.11
N GLN A 90 -29.92 13.20 -31.28
CA GLN A 90 -31.13 13.99 -31.40
C GLN A 90 -32.19 13.39 -30.48
N LEU A 91 -32.45 14.06 -29.38
CA LEU A 91 -33.44 13.66 -28.39
C LEU A 91 -34.80 13.68 -29.05
N SER A 92 -35.59 12.61 -28.92
CA SER A 92 -36.98 12.62 -29.29
C SER A 92 -37.75 13.69 -28.50
N PRO A 93 -38.83 14.25 -29.01
CA PRO A 93 -39.63 15.23 -28.26
C PRO A 93 -40.08 14.72 -26.88
N GLU A 94 -40.32 13.41 -26.78
CA GLU A 94 -40.74 12.75 -25.55
C GLU A 94 -39.54 12.67 -24.51
N GLU A 95 -38.34 12.39 -24.97
CA GLU A 95 -37.13 12.42 -24.11
C GLU A 95 -36.81 13.83 -23.63
N ARG A 96 -37.04 14.88 -24.42
CA ARG A 96 -36.93 16.26 -23.98
C ARG A 96 -37.91 16.60 -22.85
N LEU A 97 -39.12 16.06 -22.95
CA LEU A 97 -40.18 16.28 -21.97
C LEU A 97 -39.84 15.54 -20.64
N LEU A 98 -39.37 14.32 -20.74
CA LEU A 98 -38.88 13.56 -19.59
C LEU A 98 -37.67 14.23 -18.90
N ARG A 99 -36.77 14.80 -19.68
CA ARG A 99 -35.64 15.60 -19.18
C ARG A 99 -36.10 16.84 -18.40
N ALA A 100 -37.11 17.53 -18.90
CA ALA A 100 -37.67 18.70 -18.23
C ALA A 100 -38.37 18.36 -16.89
N ILE A 101 -38.91 17.14 -16.77
CA ILE A 101 -39.66 16.69 -15.59
C ILE A 101 -38.73 16.07 -14.53
N PHE A 102 -37.75 15.26 -14.95
CA PHE A 102 -36.90 14.47 -14.06
C PHE A 102 -35.45 14.99 -13.86
N GLY A 103 -35.12 16.13 -14.49
CA GLY A 103 -33.80 16.77 -14.38
C GLY A 103 -32.77 16.26 -15.41
N GLU A 104 -31.80 17.11 -15.70
CA GLU A 104 -30.87 16.94 -16.85
C GLU A 104 -29.89 15.76 -16.72
N LYS A 105 -29.64 15.23 -15.53
CA LYS A 105 -28.54 14.29 -15.29
C LYS A 105 -28.77 12.86 -15.80
N ALA A 106 -29.99 12.37 -15.82
CA ALA A 106 -30.27 10.96 -16.11
C ALA A 106 -30.17 10.54 -17.60
N GLY A 107 -30.14 11.49 -18.52
CA GLY A 107 -30.16 11.23 -19.97
C GLY A 107 -28.80 11.33 -20.69
N ASP A 108 -27.82 12.01 -20.08
CA ASP A 108 -26.59 12.43 -20.77
C ASP A 108 -25.39 11.52 -20.52
N VAL A 109 -25.49 10.59 -19.60
CA VAL A 109 -24.39 9.71 -19.24
C VAL A 109 -24.78 8.24 -19.37
N ARG A 110 -23.78 7.41 -19.63
CA ARG A 110 -23.90 5.95 -19.71
C ARG A 110 -23.09 5.33 -18.61
N ASP A 111 -23.63 4.32 -17.95
CA ASP A 111 -22.90 3.47 -17.02
C ASP A 111 -21.83 2.67 -17.75
N THR A 112 -20.57 2.86 -17.35
CA THR A 112 -19.39 2.13 -17.80
C THR A 112 -18.56 1.65 -16.62
N SER A 113 -19.24 1.40 -15.51
CA SER A 113 -18.62 0.96 -14.25
C SER A 113 -17.86 -0.35 -14.41
N LEU A 114 -16.79 -0.50 -13.64
CA LEU A 114 -16.08 -1.74 -13.53
C LEU A 114 -16.83 -2.67 -12.58
N ARG A 115 -17.20 -3.85 -13.08
CA ARG A 115 -17.92 -4.86 -12.30
C ARG A 115 -17.07 -6.10 -12.13
N VAL A 116 -17.38 -6.87 -11.09
CA VAL A 116 -16.76 -8.16 -10.82
C VAL A 116 -17.09 -9.14 -11.95
N PRO A 117 -16.10 -9.78 -12.58
CA PRO A 117 -16.34 -10.77 -13.62
C PRO A 117 -17.12 -12.00 -13.12
N PRO A 118 -17.77 -12.74 -14.03
CA PRO A 118 -18.44 -13.98 -13.69
C PRO A 118 -17.49 -15.00 -13.03
N GLY A 119 -17.95 -15.64 -11.96
CA GLY A 119 -17.20 -16.68 -11.26
C GLY A 119 -16.17 -16.18 -10.26
N VAL A 120 -16.00 -14.87 -10.12
CA VAL A 120 -15.12 -14.26 -9.12
C VAL A 120 -15.93 -13.86 -7.90
N THR A 121 -15.48 -14.27 -6.74
CA THR A 121 -16.00 -13.84 -5.43
C THR A 121 -14.84 -13.66 -4.48
N GLY A 122 -14.90 -12.68 -3.59
CA GLY A 122 -13.80 -12.46 -2.64
C GLY A 122 -14.00 -11.23 -1.80
N THR A 123 -12.96 -10.90 -1.05
CA THR A 123 -12.91 -9.71 -0.18
C THR A 123 -11.93 -8.70 -0.75
N VAL A 124 -12.32 -7.45 -0.80
CA VAL A 124 -11.45 -6.35 -1.26
C VAL A 124 -10.37 -6.09 -0.22
N ILE A 125 -9.11 -6.31 -0.60
CA ILE A 125 -7.95 -6.12 0.29
C ILE A 125 -7.28 -4.76 0.11
N GLY A 126 -7.48 -4.09 -1.03
CA GLY A 126 -6.88 -2.79 -1.30
C GLY A 126 -7.52 -2.09 -2.49
N ALA A 127 -7.44 -0.77 -2.50
CA ALA A 127 -7.84 0.06 -3.62
C ALA A 127 -6.89 1.27 -3.68
N GLN A 128 -6.29 1.48 -4.83
CA GLN A 128 -5.35 2.58 -5.07
C GLN A 128 -5.93 3.55 -6.10
N VAL A 129 -5.76 4.85 -5.84
CA VAL A 129 -6.24 5.91 -6.72
C VAL A 129 -5.06 6.72 -7.21
N PHE A 130 -4.93 6.83 -8.53
CA PHE A 130 -3.87 7.60 -9.18
C PHE A 130 -4.48 8.77 -9.94
N SER A 131 -4.00 9.97 -9.69
CA SER A 131 -4.42 11.18 -10.40
C SER A 131 -3.30 11.67 -11.32
N ARG A 132 -3.66 12.23 -12.49
CA ARG A 132 -2.68 12.86 -13.37
C ARG A 132 -2.16 14.17 -12.77
N ARG A 133 -0.96 14.57 -13.14
CA ARG A 133 -0.39 15.87 -12.75
C ARG A 133 -1.31 17.01 -13.22
N GLY A 134 -1.61 17.95 -12.33
CA GLY A 134 -2.45 19.11 -12.63
C GLY A 134 -3.96 18.93 -12.38
N VAL A 135 -4.38 17.77 -11.93
CA VAL A 135 -5.74 17.53 -11.43
C VAL A 135 -5.74 17.66 -9.92
N GLU A 136 -6.76 18.26 -9.34
CA GLU A 136 -6.94 18.28 -7.88
C GLU A 136 -7.06 16.84 -7.38
N LYS A 137 -6.28 16.54 -6.34
CA LYS A 137 -6.27 15.22 -5.74
C LYS A 137 -7.33 15.17 -4.66
N ASP A 138 -8.11 14.11 -4.64
CA ASP A 138 -9.03 13.80 -3.58
C ASP A 138 -8.29 13.57 -2.25
N GLU A 139 -8.99 13.77 -1.13
CA GLU A 139 -8.44 13.53 0.21
C GLU A 139 -7.90 12.11 0.36
N ARG A 140 -8.57 11.13 -0.25
CA ARG A 140 -8.14 9.73 -0.26
C ARG A 140 -6.82 9.54 -1.01
N ALA A 141 -6.66 10.15 -2.18
CA ALA A 141 -5.41 10.09 -2.93
C ALA A 141 -4.25 10.72 -2.16
N LYS A 142 -4.51 11.83 -1.45
CA LYS A 142 -3.53 12.48 -0.57
C LYS A 142 -3.15 11.56 0.61
N ALA A 143 -4.14 10.96 1.28
CA ALA A 143 -3.90 10.05 2.40
C ALA A 143 -3.08 8.81 1.97
N LEU A 144 -3.33 8.26 0.78
CA LEU A 144 -2.54 7.15 0.24
C LEU A 144 -1.09 7.56 -0.06
N GLU A 145 -0.88 8.75 -0.63
CA GLU A 145 0.47 9.27 -0.87
C GLU A 145 1.21 9.54 0.43
N GLU A 146 0.55 10.12 1.44
CA GLU A 146 1.14 10.35 2.76
C GLU A 146 1.52 9.03 3.44
N ALA A 147 0.64 8.03 3.41
CA ALA A 147 0.93 6.71 3.96
C ALA A 147 2.13 6.03 3.26
N GLU A 148 2.25 6.18 1.94
CA GLU A 148 3.39 5.65 1.18
C GLU A 148 4.69 6.40 1.52
N VAL A 149 4.64 7.73 1.63
CA VAL A 149 5.78 8.55 2.05
C VAL A 149 6.23 8.18 3.46
N ASP A 150 5.30 7.97 4.38
CA ASP A 150 5.62 7.58 5.76
C ASP A 150 6.22 6.17 5.84
N ARG A 151 5.73 5.24 5.00
CA ARG A 151 6.34 3.91 4.86
C ARG A 151 7.78 4.01 4.39
N LEU A 152 8.03 4.77 3.31
CA LEU A 152 9.38 4.95 2.76
C LEU A 152 10.33 5.65 3.74
N ARG A 153 9.83 6.62 4.50
CA ARG A 153 10.61 7.27 5.57
C ARG A 153 11.01 6.30 6.66
N LYS A 154 10.06 5.46 7.10
CA LYS A 154 10.33 4.44 8.11
C LYS A 154 11.38 3.44 7.61
N ASP A 155 11.25 2.97 6.38
CA ASP A 155 12.22 2.06 5.77
C ASP A 155 13.61 2.71 5.69
N GLN A 156 13.69 3.98 5.29
CA GLN A 156 14.93 4.75 5.25
C GLN A 156 15.57 4.89 6.66
N ASP A 157 14.78 5.21 7.67
CA ASP A 157 15.26 5.34 9.03
C ASP A 157 15.78 4.00 9.57
N ASP A 158 15.11 2.90 9.25
CA ASP A 158 15.52 1.55 9.59
C ASP A 158 16.84 1.17 8.90
N GLU A 159 16.99 1.45 7.62
CA GLU A 159 18.24 1.24 6.88
C GLU A 159 19.40 2.04 7.48
N ILE A 160 19.20 3.33 7.73
CA ILE A 160 20.21 4.19 8.36
C ILE A 160 20.61 3.64 9.72
N ARG A 161 19.63 3.20 10.50
CA ARG A 161 19.89 2.60 11.84
C ARG A 161 20.72 1.32 11.73
N ILE A 162 20.40 0.44 10.78
CA ILE A 162 21.12 -0.82 10.56
C ILE A 162 22.57 -0.55 10.12
N ILE A 163 22.74 0.34 9.12
CA ILE A 163 24.07 0.71 8.60
C ILE A 163 24.91 1.34 9.72
N ARG A 164 24.33 2.27 10.47
CA ARG A 164 25.02 2.91 11.59
C ARG A 164 25.43 1.91 12.67
N LYS A 165 24.51 1.01 13.05
CA LYS A 165 24.81 -0.04 14.02
C LYS A 165 25.90 -1.00 13.52
N GLY A 166 25.86 -1.37 12.25
CA GLY A 166 26.90 -2.19 11.61
C GLY A 166 28.27 -1.51 11.65
N ALA A 167 28.32 -0.24 11.23
CA ALA A 167 29.57 0.53 11.24
C ALA A 167 30.14 0.70 12.68
N LEU A 168 29.29 1.02 13.66
CA LEU A 168 29.73 1.13 15.06
C LEU A 168 30.21 -0.20 15.61
N ASN A 169 29.58 -1.33 15.28
CA ASN A 169 30.05 -2.65 15.67
C ASN A 169 31.42 -2.95 15.09
N SER A 170 31.63 -2.66 13.78
CA SER A 170 32.94 -2.87 13.16
C SER A 170 34.05 -2.00 13.81
N VAL A 171 33.73 -0.72 14.10
CA VAL A 171 34.63 0.16 14.79
C VAL A 171 34.93 -0.37 16.18
N ARG A 172 33.92 -0.81 16.94
CA ARG A 172 34.10 -1.40 18.28
C ARG A 172 35.01 -2.60 18.26
N GLU A 173 34.84 -3.52 17.30
CA GLU A 173 35.71 -4.70 17.16
C GLU A 173 37.19 -4.32 16.91
N LEU A 174 37.42 -3.21 16.20
CA LEU A 174 38.78 -2.74 15.89
C LEU A 174 39.47 -2.05 17.07
N ILE A 175 38.73 -1.38 17.98
CA ILE A 175 39.29 -0.54 19.00
C ILE A 175 39.21 -1.15 20.39
N VAL A 176 38.33 -2.09 20.68
CA VAL A 176 38.25 -2.78 21.99
C VAL A 176 39.54 -3.56 22.26
N GLY A 177 40.05 -3.41 23.46
CA GLY A 177 41.30 -4.04 23.91
C GLY A 177 42.57 -3.26 23.57
N LYS A 178 42.46 -2.17 22.77
CA LYS A 178 43.61 -1.28 22.47
C LYS A 178 43.69 -0.16 23.50
N GLN A 179 44.84 0.54 23.54
CA GLN A 179 45.06 1.68 24.44
C GLN A 179 44.72 2.98 23.72
N ALA A 180 44.01 3.86 24.39
CA ALA A 180 43.71 5.18 23.89
C ALA A 180 44.98 6.04 23.81
N ALA A 181 45.21 6.68 22.66
CA ALA A 181 46.33 7.59 22.47
C ALA A 181 46.01 9.04 22.89
N ASN A 182 44.73 9.37 22.99
CA ASN A 182 44.28 10.72 23.31
C ASN A 182 43.16 10.69 24.39
N ARG A 183 42.91 11.88 24.92
CA ARG A 183 41.79 12.14 25.83
C ARG A 183 40.50 12.34 25.03
N VAL A 184 39.39 11.74 25.47
CA VAL A 184 38.04 11.93 24.88
C VAL A 184 37.10 12.41 25.97
N GLY A 185 36.47 13.57 25.75
CA GLY A 185 35.56 14.20 26.69
C GLY A 185 34.65 15.24 26.04
N ASP A 186 33.74 15.80 26.82
CA ASP A 186 32.93 16.95 26.43
C ASP A 186 33.32 18.17 27.27
N GLU A 187 34.08 19.07 26.68
CA GLU A 187 34.56 20.28 27.36
C GLU A 187 33.42 21.18 27.87
N ARG A 188 32.27 21.16 27.17
CA ARG A 188 31.11 21.99 27.53
C ARG A 188 30.37 21.48 28.75
N ARG A 189 30.43 20.16 28.98
CA ARG A 189 29.76 19.48 30.08
C ARG A 189 30.73 19.12 31.20
N GLY A 190 32.02 19.31 30.99
CA GLY A 190 33.07 18.88 31.95
C GLY A 190 33.11 17.38 32.15
N THR A 191 32.59 16.60 31.21
CA THR A 191 32.55 15.13 31.31
C THR A 191 33.75 14.56 30.58
N GLU A 192 34.53 13.75 31.28
CA GLU A 192 35.69 13.02 30.75
C GLU A 192 35.32 11.54 30.72
N TRP A 193 35.36 10.92 29.55
CA TRP A 193 35.03 9.49 29.39
C TRP A 193 36.27 8.62 29.33
N MET A 194 37.41 9.15 28.85
CA MET A 194 38.63 8.37 28.64
C MET A 194 39.86 9.27 28.63
N THR A 195 40.98 8.79 29.21
CA THR A 195 42.26 9.45 29.17
C THR A 195 43.28 8.69 28.31
N ALA A 196 44.38 9.38 27.94
CA ALA A 196 45.46 8.73 27.19
C ALA A 196 46.12 7.63 28.04
N GLY A 197 46.26 6.44 27.49
CA GLY A 197 46.77 5.24 28.14
C GLY A 197 45.71 4.30 28.70
N ASP A 198 44.44 4.70 28.74
CA ASP A 198 43.35 3.82 29.20
C ASP A 198 43.09 2.70 28.20
N THR A 199 42.81 1.50 28.71
CA THR A 199 42.38 0.38 27.85
C THR A 199 40.93 0.55 27.49
N ILE A 200 40.62 0.54 26.20
CA ILE A 200 39.27 0.71 25.67
C ILE A 200 38.46 -0.56 25.92
N SER A 201 37.51 -0.49 26.86
CA SER A 201 36.58 -1.58 27.14
C SER A 201 35.23 -1.35 26.44
N VAL A 202 34.40 -2.40 26.35
CA VAL A 202 33.04 -2.30 25.83
C VAL A 202 32.19 -1.38 26.70
N GLU A 203 32.40 -1.39 28.00
CA GLU A 203 31.68 -0.57 28.98
C GLU A 203 32.02 0.90 28.82
N THR A 204 33.31 1.24 28.70
CA THR A 204 33.76 2.62 28.42
C THR A 204 33.19 3.17 27.13
N LEU A 205 33.14 2.34 26.07
CA LEU A 205 32.56 2.75 24.80
C LEU A 205 31.04 2.98 24.86
N ALA A 206 30.33 2.26 25.72
CA ALA A 206 28.88 2.43 25.89
C ALA A 206 28.54 3.79 26.53
N GLU A 207 29.44 4.37 27.31
CA GLU A 207 29.27 5.69 27.94
C GLU A 207 29.59 6.85 26.99
N ILE A 208 30.36 6.59 25.91
CA ILE A 208 30.79 7.60 24.96
C ILE A 208 29.73 7.70 23.86
N PRO A 209 29.14 8.89 23.59
CA PRO A 209 28.18 9.08 22.47
C PRO A 209 28.80 8.69 21.13
N ASP A 210 28.07 8.00 20.28
CA ASP A 210 28.51 7.47 18.97
C ASP A 210 29.26 8.50 18.11
N ARG A 211 28.80 9.75 18.15
CA ARG A 211 29.41 10.86 17.40
C ARG A 211 30.83 11.16 17.82
N LYS A 212 31.22 10.81 19.06
CA LYS A 212 32.52 11.06 19.63
C LYS A 212 33.54 9.92 19.36
N TRP A 213 33.07 8.79 18.87
CA TRP A 213 33.93 7.68 18.51
C TRP A 213 34.98 8.01 17.45
N ARG A 214 34.67 8.99 16.59
CA ARG A 214 35.62 9.48 15.57
C ARG A 214 36.84 10.21 16.15
N GLU A 215 36.75 10.67 17.37
CA GLU A 215 37.82 11.40 18.05
C GLU A 215 38.78 10.45 18.77
N ILE A 216 38.44 9.16 18.91
CA ILE A 216 39.26 8.15 19.58
C ILE A 216 40.47 7.82 18.69
N GLN A 217 41.66 8.01 19.22
CA GLN A 217 42.92 7.57 18.61
C GLN A 217 43.48 6.41 19.42
N VAL A 218 44.05 5.41 18.74
CA VAL A 218 44.63 4.24 19.36
C VAL A 218 46.13 4.21 19.12
N THR A 219 46.90 3.67 20.07
CA THR A 219 48.36 3.62 20.01
C THR A 219 48.87 2.63 18.97
N ASP A 220 48.12 1.55 18.74
CA ASP A 220 48.42 0.61 17.67
C ASP A 220 47.60 1.01 16.43
N GLY A 221 48.13 1.88 15.59
CA GLY A 221 47.55 2.20 14.32
C GLY A 221 47.44 0.96 13.41
N PRO A 222 46.57 0.99 12.37
CA PRO A 222 46.52 -0.11 11.40
C PRO A 222 47.89 -0.21 10.72
N THR A 223 48.49 -1.39 10.85
CA THR A 223 49.60 -1.83 9.99
C THR A 223 49.09 -1.99 8.54
#